data_4c7e880f76357f42c1e1826b9018b33d
#
_entry.id   4c7e880f76357f42c1e1826b9018b33d
#
_cell.length_a   1.000
_cell.length_b   1.000
_cell.length_c   1.000
_cell.angle_alpha   90.00
_cell.angle_beta   90.00
_cell.angle_gamma   90.00
#
_symmetry.space_group_name_H-M   'P 1'
#
loop_
_entity.id
_entity.type
_entity.pdbx_description
1 polymer ?
#
loop_
_entity_poly.entity_id
_entity_poly.type
_entity_poly.pdbx_seq_one_letter_code
_entity_poly.pdbx_strand_id
1 'polypeptide(L)'
;RLSQRALREIYLKAFEIIVREEQPWAIMSSYNVINGQRASESRELLTTILREEWGYTGLVMSDWWTRGEHYKELLAGNDLKMANGYPERVEEAIKLGAVNRSDLETCARRVLELILKID
;
A
#
# COMPACT_ATOMS: atom_id res chain seq x y z
N ARG A 1 5.91 15.48 15.66
CA ARG A 1 6.70 14.92 14.55
C ARG A 1 7.40 13.65 15.02
N LEU A 2 7.31 12.58 14.24
CA LEU A 2 7.83 11.27 14.57
C LEU A 2 9.18 11.05 13.89
N SER A 3 10.21 10.62 14.67
CA SER A 3 11.50 10.28 14.10
C SER A 3 11.44 8.94 13.36
N GLN A 4 12.36 8.72 12.42
CA GLN A 4 12.49 7.43 11.70
C GLN A 4 12.76 6.27 12.66
N ARG A 5 13.57 6.52 13.70
CA ARG A 5 13.85 5.51 14.73
C ARG A 5 12.60 5.15 15.52
N ALA A 6 11.85 6.14 16.00
CA ALA A 6 10.61 5.91 16.75
C ALA A 6 9.56 5.19 15.90
N LEU A 7 9.44 5.58 14.61
CA LEU A 7 8.53 4.93 13.69
C LEU A 7 8.81 3.42 13.60
N ARG A 8 10.06 3.04 13.36
CA ARG A 8 10.44 1.63 13.17
C ARG A 8 10.51 0.83 14.48
N GLU A 9 11.05 1.40 15.54
CA GLU A 9 11.31 0.65 16.78
C GLU A 9 10.10 0.57 17.70
N ILE A 10 9.15 1.50 17.59
CA ILE A 10 7.98 1.59 18.47
C ILE A 10 6.69 1.31 17.69
N TYR A 11 6.36 2.16 16.74
CA TYR A 11 5.03 2.15 16.09
C TYR A 11 4.85 1.01 15.09
N LEU A 12 5.91 0.66 14.35
CA LEU A 12 5.84 -0.37 13.32
C LEU A 12 6.39 -1.73 13.77
N LYS A 13 6.98 -1.83 14.95
CA LYS A 13 7.72 -3.03 15.37
C LYS A 13 6.87 -4.30 15.39
N ALA A 14 5.63 -4.22 15.87
CA ALA A 14 4.73 -5.37 15.90
C ALA A 14 4.40 -5.86 14.48
N PHE A 15 4.19 -4.93 13.54
CA PHE A 15 3.94 -5.26 12.13
C PHE A 15 5.17 -5.88 11.46
N GLU A 16 6.37 -5.36 11.75
CA GLU A 16 7.61 -5.94 11.25
C GLU A 16 7.77 -7.40 11.66
N ILE A 17 7.54 -7.70 12.93
CA ILE A 17 7.63 -9.07 13.46
C ILE A 17 6.64 -9.98 12.73
N ILE A 18 5.37 -9.57 12.62
CA ILE A 18 4.33 -10.34 11.94
C ILE A 18 4.71 -10.59 10.48
N VAL A 19 5.15 -9.56 9.77
CA VAL A 19 5.51 -9.70 8.35
C VAL A 19 6.70 -10.64 8.17
N ARG A 20 7.76 -10.46 8.96
CA ARG A 20 8.98 -11.28 8.83
C ARG A 20 8.77 -12.74 9.22
N GLU A 21 7.95 -12.99 10.22
CA GLU A 21 7.74 -14.36 10.74
C GLU A 21 6.61 -15.10 10.03
N GLU A 22 5.50 -14.42 9.69
CA GLU A 22 4.28 -15.06 9.22
C GLU A 22 3.90 -14.77 7.77
N GLN A 23 4.41 -13.70 7.16
CA GLN A 23 4.03 -13.30 5.80
C GLN A 23 2.50 -13.34 5.57
N PRO A 24 1.70 -12.49 6.25
CA PRO A 24 0.26 -12.50 6.07
C PRO A 24 -0.10 -12.23 4.61
N TRP A 25 -1.17 -12.84 4.12
CA TRP A 25 -1.55 -12.73 2.71
C TRP A 25 -2.05 -11.35 2.32
N ALA A 26 -2.63 -10.63 3.27
CA ALA A 26 -3.11 -9.26 3.06
C ALA A 26 -2.86 -8.37 4.28
N ILE A 27 -2.57 -7.12 4.02
CA ILE A 27 -2.42 -6.05 5.02
C ILE A 27 -3.26 -4.87 4.57
N MET A 28 -3.88 -4.17 5.53
CA MET A 28 -4.68 -2.97 5.26
C MET A 28 -3.91 -1.72 5.66
N SER A 29 -3.83 -0.75 4.77
CA SER A 29 -3.28 0.57 5.07
C SER A 29 -4.29 1.41 5.86
N SER A 30 -3.80 2.31 6.70
CA SER A 30 -4.62 3.03 7.68
C SER A 30 -4.98 4.46 7.25
N TYR A 31 -5.93 5.07 7.97
CA TYR A 31 -6.41 6.44 7.73
C TYR A 31 -5.45 7.53 8.19
N ASN A 32 -4.64 7.24 9.19
CA ASN A 32 -3.90 8.26 9.92
C ASN A 32 -2.85 8.96 9.07
N VAL A 33 -2.45 10.13 9.54
CA VAL A 33 -1.40 10.93 8.93
C VAL A 33 -0.12 10.80 9.77
N ILE A 34 0.97 10.44 9.13
CA ILE A 34 2.30 10.33 9.76
C ILE A 34 3.20 11.38 9.14
N ASN A 35 3.73 12.27 9.97
CA ASN A 35 4.62 13.37 9.52
C ASN A 35 4.07 14.19 8.34
N GLY A 36 2.76 14.44 8.34
CA GLY A 36 2.10 15.25 7.32
C GLY A 36 1.65 14.49 6.08
N GLN A 37 1.94 13.20 5.98
CA GLN A 37 1.53 12.37 4.85
C GLN A 37 0.52 11.29 5.28
N ARG A 38 -0.52 11.08 4.48
CA ARG A 38 -1.47 9.98 4.71
C ARG A 38 -0.76 8.64 4.61
N ALA A 39 -1.01 7.75 5.56
CA ALA A 39 -0.41 6.42 5.56
C ALA A 39 -0.72 5.65 4.27
N SER A 40 -1.96 5.74 3.77
CA SER A 40 -2.37 5.11 2.51
C SER A 40 -1.69 5.67 1.26
N GLU A 41 -1.15 6.90 1.32
CA GLU A 41 -0.40 7.53 0.22
C GLU A 41 1.12 7.51 0.44
N SER A 42 1.60 6.85 1.50
CA SER A 42 3.02 6.84 1.86
C SER A 42 3.78 5.71 1.18
N ARG A 43 4.51 6.06 0.12
CA ARG A 43 5.43 5.11 -0.52
C ARG A 43 6.52 4.64 0.45
N GLU A 44 7.01 5.53 1.32
CA GLU A 44 7.99 5.15 2.35
C GLU A 44 7.45 4.01 3.21
N LEU A 45 6.22 4.14 3.68
CA LEU A 45 5.61 3.15 4.57
C LEU A 45 5.29 1.84 3.84
N LEU A 46 4.57 1.92 2.70
CA LEU A 46 3.98 0.76 2.03
C LEU A 46 4.92 0.07 1.04
N THR A 47 5.92 0.77 0.53
CA THR A 47 6.89 0.19 -0.41
C THR A 47 8.24 0.04 0.25
N THR A 48 8.88 1.14 0.66
CA THR A 48 10.25 1.10 1.17
C THR A 48 10.35 0.26 2.44
N ILE A 49 9.58 0.57 3.47
CA ILE A 49 9.64 -0.16 4.74
C ILE A 49 9.02 -1.55 4.61
N LEU A 50 7.75 -1.61 4.21
CA LEU A 50 7.00 -2.86 4.19
C LEU A 50 7.57 -3.88 3.21
N ARG A 51 7.81 -3.49 1.96
CA ARG A 51 8.20 -4.43 0.90
C ARG A 51 9.71 -4.57 0.74
N GLU A 52 10.44 -3.46 0.72
CA GLU A 52 11.90 -3.50 0.46
C GLU A 52 12.69 -3.85 1.73
N GLU A 53 12.40 -3.25 2.89
CA GLU A 53 13.11 -3.55 4.14
C GLU A 53 12.64 -4.87 4.78
N TRP A 54 11.32 -5.11 4.86
CA TRP A 54 10.78 -6.30 5.54
C TRP A 54 10.53 -7.49 4.61
N GLY A 55 10.57 -7.29 3.29
CA GLY A 55 10.37 -8.35 2.31
C GLY A 55 8.92 -8.83 2.19
N TYR A 56 7.93 -7.96 2.45
CA TYR A 56 6.53 -8.33 2.29
C TYR A 56 6.16 -8.59 0.84
N THR A 57 5.56 -9.75 0.58
CA THR A 57 5.19 -10.18 -0.79
C THR A 57 3.67 -10.25 -1.01
N GLY A 58 2.87 -10.00 0.01
CA GLY A 58 1.42 -10.11 -0.07
C GLY A 58 0.71 -8.89 -0.65
N LEU A 59 -0.62 -8.90 -0.55
CA LEU A 59 -1.48 -7.82 -0.98
C LEU A 59 -1.54 -6.70 0.07
N VAL A 60 -1.60 -5.46 -0.39
CA VAL A 60 -1.99 -4.30 0.43
C VAL A 60 -3.30 -3.75 -0.09
N MET A 61 -4.30 -3.65 0.78
CA MET A 61 -5.56 -2.97 0.49
C MET A 61 -5.66 -1.68 1.30
N SER A 62 -6.39 -0.69 0.80
CA SER A 62 -6.71 0.50 1.60
C SER A 62 -7.80 0.18 2.62
N ASP A 63 -7.86 0.95 3.70
CA ASP A 63 -9.05 0.97 4.55
C ASP A 63 -10.25 1.54 3.77
N TRP A 64 -11.48 1.32 4.25
CA TRP A 64 -12.72 1.76 3.58
C TRP A 64 -12.81 3.27 3.55
N TRP A 65 -13.09 3.80 2.36
CA TRP A 65 -13.25 5.24 2.12
C TRP A 65 -12.09 6.11 2.62
N THR A 66 -10.86 5.66 2.40
CA THR A 66 -9.69 6.53 2.59
C THR A 66 -9.88 7.83 1.81
N ARG A 67 -9.47 8.94 2.39
CA ARG A 67 -9.55 10.26 1.74
C ARG A 67 -8.37 10.54 0.80
N GLY A 68 -7.57 9.52 0.52
CA GLY A 68 -6.46 9.60 -0.42
C GLY A 68 -6.92 9.56 -1.88
N GLU A 69 -6.13 10.14 -2.75
CA GLU A 69 -6.33 10.02 -4.19
C GLU A 69 -5.97 8.60 -4.64
N HIS A 70 -6.86 7.95 -5.39
CA HIS A 70 -6.69 6.55 -5.78
C HIS A 70 -5.34 6.29 -6.47
N TYR A 71 -4.94 7.15 -7.43
CA TYR A 71 -3.67 6.98 -8.14
C TYR A 71 -2.45 7.14 -7.23
N LYS A 72 -2.52 8.01 -6.21
CA LYS A 72 -1.44 8.16 -5.22
C LYS A 72 -1.33 6.97 -4.30
N GLU A 73 -2.47 6.45 -3.87
CA GLU A 73 -2.52 5.23 -3.07
C GLU A 73 -1.97 4.02 -3.83
N LEU A 74 -2.30 3.91 -5.12
CA LEU A 74 -1.75 2.90 -6.03
C LEU A 74 -0.22 3.01 -6.12
N LEU A 75 0.29 4.22 -6.40
CA LEU A 75 1.74 4.47 -6.48
C LEU A 75 2.47 4.25 -5.16
N ALA A 76 1.80 4.46 -4.03
CA ALA A 76 2.37 4.20 -2.71
C ALA A 76 2.53 2.70 -2.41
N GLY A 77 1.71 1.85 -3.02
CA GLY A 77 1.80 0.40 -2.87
C GLY A 77 0.51 -0.27 -2.42
N ASN A 78 -0.64 0.42 -2.43
CA ASN A 78 -1.94 -0.24 -2.29
C ASN A 78 -2.30 -0.92 -3.61
N ASP A 79 -2.58 -2.21 -3.54
CA ASP A 79 -2.96 -3.01 -4.71
C ASP A 79 -4.46 -2.95 -4.97
N LEU A 80 -5.25 -2.68 -3.92
CA LEU A 80 -6.71 -2.66 -3.97
C LEU A 80 -7.27 -1.51 -3.14
N LYS A 81 -8.09 -0.65 -3.75
CA LYS A 81 -8.80 0.41 -3.04
C LYS A 81 -10.17 -0.07 -2.58
N MET A 82 -10.41 0.03 -1.27
CA MET A 82 -11.70 -0.29 -0.64
C MET A 82 -12.46 1.02 -0.31
N ALA A 83 -13.79 1.09 -0.28
CA ALA A 83 -14.74 0.08 -0.75
C ALA A 83 -15.00 0.25 -2.25
N ASN A 84 -14.90 1.48 -2.76
CA ASN A 84 -15.07 1.83 -4.17
C ASN A 84 -13.78 2.42 -4.73
N GLY A 85 -13.34 1.89 -5.85
CA GLY A 85 -12.29 2.49 -6.63
C GLY A 85 -12.81 3.68 -7.46
N TYR A 86 -11.89 4.41 -8.04
CA TYR A 86 -12.18 5.51 -8.98
C TYR A 86 -11.41 5.24 -10.27
N PRO A 87 -11.84 4.26 -11.10
CA PRO A 87 -11.09 3.85 -12.29
C PRO A 87 -10.89 4.98 -13.28
N GLU A 88 -11.87 5.88 -13.44
CA GLU A 88 -11.77 7.05 -14.31
C GLU A 88 -10.62 8.00 -13.89
N ARG A 89 -10.36 8.15 -12.61
CA ARG A 89 -9.24 8.97 -12.10
C ARG A 89 -7.89 8.31 -12.35
N VAL A 90 -7.84 6.98 -12.27
CA VAL A 90 -6.64 6.22 -12.59
C VAL A 90 -6.35 6.30 -14.09
N GLU A 91 -7.37 6.16 -14.94
CA GLU A 91 -7.24 6.34 -16.40
C GLU A 91 -6.74 7.73 -16.77
N GLU A 92 -7.27 8.77 -16.12
CA GLU A 92 -6.81 10.15 -16.32
C GLU A 92 -5.35 10.30 -15.89
N ALA A 93 -4.96 9.75 -14.75
CA ALA A 93 -3.58 9.78 -14.27
C ALA A 93 -2.61 9.08 -15.24
N ILE A 94 -3.03 8.00 -15.86
CA ILE A 94 -2.25 7.32 -16.93
C ILE A 94 -2.10 8.22 -18.14
N LYS A 95 -3.19 8.83 -18.60
CA LYS A 95 -3.17 9.76 -19.76
C LYS A 95 -2.25 10.97 -19.53
N LEU A 96 -2.21 11.47 -18.29
CA LEU A 96 -1.35 12.59 -17.87
C LEU A 96 0.09 12.17 -17.55
N GLY A 97 0.41 10.89 -17.59
CA GLY A 97 1.74 10.36 -17.26
C GLY A 97 2.08 10.30 -15.78
N ALA A 98 1.12 10.50 -14.89
CA ALA A 98 1.33 10.39 -13.42
C ALA A 98 1.43 8.94 -12.95
N VAL A 99 0.81 8.01 -13.67
CA VAL A 99 0.85 6.56 -13.42
C VAL A 99 1.24 5.85 -14.70
N ASN A 100 2.14 4.89 -14.63
CA ASN A 100 2.48 4.03 -15.75
C ASN A 100 1.59 2.78 -15.76
N ARG A 101 1.38 2.23 -16.94
CA ARG A 101 0.65 0.96 -17.07
C ARG A 101 1.28 -0.16 -16.23
N SER A 102 2.61 -0.19 -16.15
CA SER A 102 3.36 -1.17 -15.34
C SER A 102 3.04 -1.07 -13.83
N ASP A 103 2.74 0.11 -13.33
CA ASP A 103 2.32 0.30 -11.92
C ASP A 103 0.99 -0.39 -11.66
N LEU A 104 0.03 -0.21 -12.58
CA LEU A 104 -1.28 -0.86 -12.50
C LEU A 104 -1.18 -2.38 -12.66
N GLU A 105 -0.35 -2.86 -13.58
CA GLU A 105 -0.11 -4.29 -13.79
C GLU A 105 0.52 -4.94 -12.55
N THR A 106 1.38 -4.25 -11.83
CA THR A 106 1.96 -4.72 -10.57
C THR A 106 0.87 -4.93 -9.52
N CYS A 107 -0.03 -3.97 -9.35
CA CYS A 107 -1.16 -4.09 -8.42
C CYS A 107 -2.10 -5.24 -8.82
N ALA A 108 -2.46 -5.32 -10.08
CA ALA A 108 -3.32 -6.39 -10.60
C ALA A 108 -2.70 -7.79 -10.41
N ARG A 109 -1.39 -7.92 -10.62
CA ARG A 109 -0.68 -9.18 -10.37
C ARG A 109 -0.81 -9.63 -8.93
N ARG A 110 -0.63 -8.74 -7.96
CA ARG A 110 -0.75 -9.08 -6.54
C ARG A 110 -2.16 -9.51 -6.15
N VAL A 111 -3.17 -8.91 -6.74
CA VAL A 111 -4.58 -9.34 -6.58
C VAL A 111 -4.77 -10.76 -7.12
N LEU A 112 -4.28 -11.03 -8.33
CA LEU A 112 -4.37 -12.37 -8.94
C LEU A 112 -3.59 -13.42 -8.14
N GLU A 113 -2.41 -13.08 -7.63
CA GLU A 113 -1.62 -13.97 -6.77
C GLU A 113 -2.38 -14.34 -5.48
N LEU A 114 -3.08 -13.39 -4.88
CA LEU A 114 -3.94 -13.68 -3.72
C LEU A 114 -5.10 -14.60 -4.09
N ILE A 115 -5.77 -14.34 -5.21
CA ILE A 115 -6.86 -15.19 -5.69
C ILE A 115 -6.39 -16.64 -5.88
N LEU A 116 -5.23 -16.84 -6.49
CA LEU A 116 -4.64 -18.17 -6.68
C LEU A 116 -4.28 -18.87 -5.37
N LYS A 117 -3.99 -18.14 -4.31
CA LYS A 117 -3.72 -18.73 -2.98
C LYS A 117 -5.01 -19.15 -2.25
N ILE A 118 -6.12 -18.49 -2.55
CA ILE A 118 -7.40 -18.76 -1.90
C ILE A 118 -8.11 -19.96 -2.54
N ASP A 119 -7.94 -20.14 -3.84
CA ASP A 119 -8.47 -21.30 -4.58
C ASP A 119 -7.69 -22.58 -4.25
#